data_68e5c4c7996da624c2a8f75872151006
#
_entry.id   68e5c4c7996da624c2a8f75872151006
#
_cell.length_a   1.000
_cell.length_b   1.000
_cell.length_c   1.000
_cell.angle_alpha   90.00
_cell.angle_beta   90.00
_cell.angle_gamma   90.00
#
_symmetry.space_group_name_H-M   'P 1'
#
loop_
_entity.id
_entity.type
_entity.pdbx_description
1 polymer ?
#
loop_
_entity_poly.entity_id
_entity_poly.type
_entity_poly.pdbx_seq_one_letter_code
_entity_poly.pdbx_strand_id
1 'polypeptide(L)'
;MKIVAAFLLLSFFAFCKQDKPFLPEKPQQKKTVYEIFAARNYNGTLVENVKAELRLQMRIINYQTGEQKLVWDSILPVRRIADFPLYDNRIIVERSLPVLNSHQKLNGSYSIIYREGQTINQVGSSDEAGPGTDSVMLEVDI
;
A
#
# COMPACT_ATOMS: atom_id res chain seq x y z
N MET A 1 19.27 54.00 -45.20
CA MET A 1 19.78 52.77 -44.56
C MET A 1 19.86 52.92 -43.05
N LYS A 2 18.79 53.18 -42.33
CA LYS A 2 18.79 53.32 -40.85
C LYS A 2 17.61 52.66 -40.14
N ILE A 3 16.80 51.84 -40.82
CA ILE A 3 15.57 51.24 -40.26
C ILE A 3 15.70 49.71 -40.00
N VAL A 4 16.74 49.06 -40.52
CA VAL A 4 16.92 47.61 -40.40
C VAL A 4 17.56 47.18 -39.08
N ALA A 5 18.23 48.08 -38.36
CA ALA A 5 18.93 47.76 -37.11
C ALA A 5 18.00 47.68 -35.86
N ALA A 6 16.79 48.25 -35.93
CA ALA A 6 15.88 48.31 -34.80
C ALA A 6 15.05 47.03 -34.61
N PHE A 7 14.91 46.21 -35.65
CA PHE A 7 14.08 44.98 -35.58
C PHE A 7 14.85 43.76 -35.06
N LEU A 8 16.17 43.77 -35.02
CA LEU A 8 16.99 42.65 -34.56
C LEU A 8 17.21 42.64 -33.03
N LEU A 9 16.91 43.75 -32.35
CA LEU A 9 17.07 43.86 -30.89
C LEU A 9 15.80 43.42 -30.10
N LEU A 10 14.65 43.30 -30.75
CA LEU A 10 13.39 42.93 -30.09
C LEU A 10 13.16 41.43 -30.04
N SER A 11 13.94 40.61 -30.73
CA SER A 11 13.77 39.16 -30.76
C SER A 11 14.49 38.38 -29.66
N PHE A 12 15.33 39.06 -28.85
CA PHE A 12 16.11 38.40 -27.79
C PHE A 12 15.39 38.32 -26.42
N PHE A 13 14.23 38.95 -26.25
CA PHE A 13 13.53 38.96 -24.96
C PHE A 13 12.42 37.91 -24.83
N ALA A 14 12.20 37.05 -25.83
CA ALA A 14 11.05 36.12 -25.84
C ALA A 14 11.36 34.72 -25.28
N PHE A 15 12.55 34.44 -24.75
CA PHE A 15 12.89 33.10 -24.25
C PHE A 15 13.39 33.08 -22.78
N CYS A 16 12.90 33.98 -21.94
CA CYS A 16 12.88 33.63 -20.51
C CYS A 16 11.69 32.68 -20.26
N LYS A 17 11.88 31.37 -20.47
CA LYS A 17 11.08 30.39 -19.77
C LYS A 17 11.26 30.69 -18.28
N GLN A 18 10.23 31.27 -17.66
CA GLN A 18 10.15 31.28 -16.20
C GLN A 18 10.12 29.82 -15.78
N ASP A 19 11.29 29.31 -15.35
CA ASP A 19 11.33 28.06 -14.60
C ASP A 19 10.42 28.28 -13.39
N LYS A 20 9.25 27.64 -13.41
CA LYS A 20 8.36 27.65 -12.23
C LYS A 20 9.22 27.19 -11.06
N PRO A 21 9.26 27.94 -9.95
CA PRO A 21 10.03 27.52 -8.79
C PRO A 21 9.59 26.09 -8.46
N PHE A 22 10.58 25.18 -8.36
CA PHE A 22 10.35 23.79 -7.94
C PHE A 22 9.84 23.86 -6.51
N LEU A 23 8.52 23.88 -6.35
CA LEU A 23 7.89 23.73 -5.05
C LEU A 23 8.09 22.27 -4.65
N PRO A 24 8.70 21.99 -3.49
CA PRO A 24 8.83 20.62 -3.03
C PRO A 24 7.43 19.98 -2.95
N GLU A 25 7.27 18.83 -3.59
CA GLU A 25 6.04 18.07 -3.51
C GLU A 25 5.70 17.82 -2.04
N LYS A 26 4.49 18.18 -1.62
CA LYS A 26 4.02 17.84 -0.29
C LYS A 26 3.92 16.32 -0.18
N PRO A 27 4.44 15.72 0.90
CA PRO A 27 4.28 14.29 1.12
C PRO A 27 2.79 13.93 1.09
N GLN A 28 2.42 13.01 0.22
CA GLN A 28 1.08 12.46 0.17
C GLN A 28 0.94 11.40 1.27
N GLN A 29 -0.15 11.44 2.02
CA GLN A 29 -0.47 10.35 2.93
C GLN A 29 -1.16 9.24 2.14
N LYS A 30 -0.61 8.04 2.21
CA LYS A 30 -1.24 6.83 1.68
C LYS A 30 -1.55 5.87 2.81
N LYS A 31 -2.64 5.11 2.67
CA LYS A 31 -3.09 4.17 3.70
C LYS A 31 -3.25 2.76 3.15
N THR A 32 -3.09 1.80 4.04
CA THR A 32 -3.50 0.41 3.81
C THR A 32 -4.59 0.05 4.81
N VAL A 33 -5.64 -0.57 4.30
CA VAL A 33 -6.77 -1.09 5.06
C VAL A 33 -6.80 -2.60 4.89
N TYR A 34 -6.77 -3.34 5.99
CA TYR A 34 -6.95 -4.79 6.02
C TYR A 34 -8.32 -5.08 6.61
N GLU A 35 -9.16 -5.76 5.86
CA GLU A 35 -10.47 -6.28 6.29
C GLU A 35 -10.35 -7.77 6.54
N ILE A 36 -10.37 -8.18 7.81
CA ILE A 36 -10.06 -9.54 8.25
C ILE A 36 -11.36 -10.21 8.69
N PHE A 37 -11.72 -11.31 8.05
CA PHE A 37 -12.94 -12.06 8.33
C PHE A 37 -12.82 -13.53 7.94
N ALA A 38 -13.72 -14.35 8.44
CA ALA A 38 -13.90 -15.72 7.97
C ALA A 38 -14.98 -15.75 6.88
N ALA A 39 -14.71 -16.38 5.74
CA ALA A 39 -15.65 -16.50 4.62
C ALA A 39 -16.96 -17.21 5.02
N ARG A 40 -16.89 -18.05 6.04
CA ARG A 40 -18.03 -18.84 6.55
C ARG A 40 -17.89 -19.14 8.04
N ASN A 41 -19.00 -19.56 8.64
CA ASN A 41 -18.97 -20.08 10.00
C ASN A 41 -18.31 -21.47 10.03
N TYR A 42 -17.17 -21.57 10.72
CA TYR A 42 -16.40 -22.81 10.86
C TYR A 42 -16.75 -23.62 12.10
N ASN A 43 -17.72 -23.19 12.90
CA ASN A 43 -18.15 -23.92 14.10
C ASN A 43 -18.72 -25.32 13.77
N GLY A 44 -18.26 -26.34 14.46
CA GLY A 44 -18.68 -27.72 14.28
C GLY A 44 -18.20 -28.36 12.95
N THR A 45 -17.18 -27.83 12.33
CA THR A 45 -16.56 -28.38 11.12
C THR A 45 -15.30 -29.18 11.44
N LEU A 46 -14.79 -29.94 10.47
CA LEU A 46 -13.53 -30.70 10.59
C LEU A 46 -12.30 -29.76 10.82
N VAL A 47 -12.44 -28.47 10.52
CA VAL A 47 -11.38 -27.46 10.67
C VAL A 47 -11.48 -26.64 11.97
N GLU A 48 -12.34 -27.04 12.90
CA GLU A 48 -12.57 -26.32 14.16
C GLU A 48 -11.28 -26.08 14.98
N ASN A 49 -10.34 -27.01 14.90
CA ASN A 49 -9.07 -26.94 15.63
C ASN A 49 -7.93 -26.28 14.84
N VAL A 50 -8.18 -25.89 13.61
CA VAL A 50 -7.18 -25.17 12.80
C VAL A 50 -6.96 -23.78 13.38
N LYS A 51 -5.69 -23.45 13.62
CA LYS A 51 -5.27 -22.11 14.09
C LYS A 51 -4.70 -21.32 12.94
N ALA A 52 -4.96 -20.03 12.92
CA ALA A 52 -4.37 -19.09 12.00
C ALA A 52 -3.48 -18.09 12.73
N GLU A 53 -2.29 -17.87 12.18
CA GLU A 53 -1.38 -16.79 12.52
C GLU A 53 -1.37 -15.81 11.34
N LEU A 54 -1.74 -14.57 11.58
CA LEU A 54 -1.87 -13.56 10.54
C LEU A 54 -0.79 -12.50 10.70
N ARG A 55 -0.01 -12.28 9.65
CA ARG A 55 0.99 -11.22 9.56
C ARG A 55 0.57 -10.20 8.51
N LEU A 56 0.55 -8.92 8.91
CA LEU A 56 0.22 -7.77 8.07
C LEU A 56 1.49 -6.94 7.87
N GLN A 57 1.77 -6.52 6.64
CA GLN A 57 2.98 -5.77 6.33
C GLN A 57 2.71 -4.62 5.38
N MET A 58 3.49 -3.54 5.54
CA MET A 58 3.54 -2.44 4.59
C MET A 58 4.97 -2.17 4.17
N ARG A 59 5.16 -1.95 2.86
CA ARG A 59 6.44 -1.58 2.26
C ARG A 59 6.28 -0.34 1.42
N ILE A 60 7.31 0.48 1.39
CA ILE A 60 7.49 1.52 0.38
C ILE A 60 8.39 0.94 -0.71
N ILE A 61 7.95 1.05 -1.96
CA ILE A 61 8.67 0.58 -3.14
C ILE A 61 9.02 1.78 -4.01
N ASN A 62 10.29 1.96 -4.28
CA ASN A 62 10.74 2.91 -5.30
C ASN A 62 10.68 2.20 -6.66
N TYR A 63 9.74 2.61 -7.54
CA TYR A 63 9.54 1.92 -8.81
C TYR A 63 10.59 2.23 -9.88
N GLN A 64 11.45 3.24 -9.65
CA GLN A 64 12.59 3.52 -10.54
C GLN A 64 13.78 2.61 -10.24
N THR A 65 14.06 2.35 -8.96
CA THR A 65 15.22 1.55 -8.53
C THR A 65 14.85 0.12 -8.17
N GLY A 66 13.56 -0.18 -7.94
CA GLY A 66 13.09 -1.46 -7.43
C GLY A 66 13.38 -1.65 -5.93
N GLU A 67 13.96 -0.67 -5.25
CA GLU A 67 14.24 -0.74 -3.82
C GLU A 67 12.95 -0.84 -3.01
N GLN A 68 12.92 -1.78 -2.06
CA GLN A 68 11.80 -2.01 -1.16
C GLN A 68 12.22 -1.80 0.28
N LYS A 69 11.45 -1.03 1.04
CA LYS A 69 11.65 -0.80 2.46
C LYS A 69 10.44 -1.24 3.25
N LEU A 70 10.60 -2.20 4.16
CA LEU A 70 9.57 -2.54 5.15
C LEU A 70 9.41 -1.36 6.11
N VAL A 71 8.18 -0.84 6.24
CA VAL A 71 7.89 0.34 7.06
C VAL A 71 6.94 0.04 8.20
N TRP A 72 6.19 -1.05 8.11
CA TRP A 72 5.36 -1.55 9.19
C TRP A 72 5.16 -3.06 9.05
N ASP A 73 5.13 -3.74 10.20
CA ASP A 73 4.95 -5.18 10.35
C ASP A 73 4.18 -5.45 11.64
N SER A 74 3.18 -6.31 11.59
CA SER A 74 2.38 -6.68 12.74
C SER A 74 1.93 -8.14 12.62
N ILE A 75 2.08 -8.87 13.71
CA ILE A 75 1.57 -10.23 13.84
C ILE A 75 0.39 -10.18 14.80
N LEU A 76 -0.77 -10.61 14.33
CA LEU A 76 -1.96 -10.72 15.17
C LEU A 76 -1.86 -11.98 16.05
N PRO A 77 -2.51 -11.97 17.25
CA PRO A 77 -2.54 -13.15 18.10
C PRO A 77 -3.08 -14.37 17.36
N VAL A 78 -2.39 -15.50 17.51
CA VAL A 78 -2.85 -16.79 16.95
C VAL A 78 -4.19 -17.15 17.57
N ARG A 79 -5.15 -17.49 16.71
CA ARG A 79 -6.49 -17.93 17.15
C ARG A 79 -7.04 -19.02 16.23
N ARG A 80 -8.06 -19.72 16.67
CA ARG A 80 -8.74 -20.70 15.82
C ARG A 80 -9.47 -19.97 14.69
N ILE A 81 -9.58 -20.59 13.53
CA ILE A 81 -10.31 -19.99 12.41
C ILE A 81 -11.78 -19.77 12.76
N ALA A 82 -12.37 -20.62 13.60
CA ALA A 82 -13.74 -20.48 14.12
C ALA A 82 -13.94 -19.23 15.01
N ASP A 83 -12.87 -18.64 15.54
CA ASP A 83 -12.93 -17.47 16.42
C ASP A 83 -12.80 -16.15 15.63
N PHE A 84 -12.63 -16.21 14.29
CA PHE A 84 -12.66 -15.01 13.45
C PHE A 84 -14.09 -14.57 13.18
N PRO A 85 -14.35 -13.26 13.14
CA PRO A 85 -15.68 -12.76 12.83
C PRO A 85 -16.04 -13.04 11.37
N LEU A 86 -17.34 -13.13 11.09
CA LEU A 86 -17.85 -13.12 9.72
C LEU A 86 -17.72 -11.70 9.12
N TYR A 87 -17.91 -11.59 7.81
CA TYR A 87 -17.73 -10.36 7.04
C TYR A 87 -18.44 -9.12 7.64
N ASP A 88 -19.68 -9.29 8.14
CA ASP A 88 -20.46 -8.18 8.72
C ASP A 88 -19.81 -7.57 9.98
N ASN A 89 -19.01 -8.36 10.69
CA ASN A 89 -18.32 -7.95 11.92
C ASN A 89 -16.79 -7.99 11.77
N ARG A 90 -16.30 -7.86 10.54
CA ARG A 90 -14.87 -7.96 10.21
C ARG A 90 -13.98 -7.04 11.05
N ILE A 91 -12.79 -7.50 11.32
CA ILE A 91 -11.75 -6.69 11.97
C ILE A 91 -11.14 -5.77 10.92
N ILE A 92 -11.11 -4.47 11.20
CA ILE A 92 -10.48 -3.48 10.32
C ILE A 92 -9.18 -3.01 10.97
N VAL A 93 -8.08 -3.17 10.24
CA VAL A 93 -6.76 -2.62 10.62
C VAL A 93 -6.36 -1.60 9.57
N GLU A 94 -6.29 -0.33 9.97
CA GLU A 94 -5.87 0.77 9.09
C GLU A 94 -4.53 1.33 9.54
N ARG A 95 -3.65 1.59 8.56
CA ARG A 95 -2.36 2.26 8.77
C ARG A 95 -2.10 3.26 7.65
N SER A 96 -1.68 4.47 8.03
CA SER A 96 -1.32 5.54 7.12
C SER A 96 0.16 5.87 7.24
N LEU A 97 0.79 6.14 6.11
CA LEU A 97 2.19 6.52 6.03
C LEU A 97 2.39 7.68 5.06
N PRO A 98 3.30 8.62 5.36
CA PRO A 98 3.73 9.60 4.39
C PRO A 98 4.56 8.92 3.30
N VAL A 99 4.13 9.05 2.06
CA VAL A 99 4.90 8.65 0.87
C VAL A 99 5.55 9.88 0.30
N LEU A 100 6.88 9.90 0.26
CA LEU A 100 7.67 11.13 0.20
C LEU A 100 7.88 11.68 -1.21
N ASN A 101 7.61 10.93 -2.27
CA ASN A 101 7.79 11.41 -3.63
C ASN A 101 6.95 10.66 -4.66
N SER A 102 6.88 11.22 -5.88
CA SER A 102 6.14 10.67 -7.01
C SER A 102 6.67 9.33 -7.54
N HIS A 103 7.86 8.92 -7.10
CA HIS A 103 8.51 7.66 -7.52
C HIS A 103 8.32 6.53 -6.52
N GLN A 104 7.56 6.77 -5.47
CA GLN A 104 7.28 5.77 -4.44
C GLN A 104 5.82 5.33 -4.50
N LYS A 105 5.60 4.05 -4.27
CA LYS A 105 4.30 3.45 -4.06
C LYS A 105 4.25 2.73 -2.73
N LEU A 106 3.07 2.65 -2.16
CA LEU A 106 2.79 1.87 -0.97
C LEU A 106 2.34 0.49 -1.39
N ASN A 107 2.98 -0.55 -0.87
CA ASN A 107 2.55 -1.93 -0.98
C ASN A 107 2.02 -2.40 0.37
N GLY A 108 0.77 -2.86 0.40
CA GLY A 108 0.19 -3.60 1.50
C GLY A 108 0.28 -5.10 1.21
N SER A 109 0.55 -5.91 2.21
CA SER A 109 0.57 -7.36 2.06
C SER A 109 0.17 -8.06 3.35
N TYR A 110 -0.35 -9.29 3.22
CA TYR A 110 -0.58 -10.17 4.36
C TYR A 110 -0.12 -11.58 4.05
N SER A 111 0.13 -12.34 5.12
CA SER A 111 0.29 -13.78 5.06
C SER A 111 -0.44 -14.44 6.21
N ILE A 112 -1.06 -15.60 5.94
CA ILE A 112 -1.76 -16.43 6.91
C ILE A 112 -1.03 -17.76 6.98
N ILE A 113 -0.67 -18.18 8.19
CA ILE A 113 -0.09 -19.49 8.46
C ILE A 113 -1.15 -20.31 9.18
N TYR A 114 -1.69 -21.30 8.51
CA TYR A 114 -2.62 -22.26 9.09
C TYR A 114 -1.83 -23.41 9.74
N ARG A 115 -2.24 -23.78 10.96
CA ARG A 115 -1.63 -24.87 11.74
C ARG A 115 -2.71 -25.83 12.21
N GLU A 116 -2.56 -27.09 11.83
CA GLU A 116 -3.36 -28.20 12.31
C GLU A 116 -2.42 -29.35 12.73
N GLY A 117 -2.23 -29.56 14.05
CA GLY A 117 -1.23 -30.48 14.54
C GLY A 117 0.17 -30.11 14.04
N GLN A 118 0.78 -30.98 13.21
CA GLN A 118 2.08 -30.77 12.58
C GLN A 118 1.98 -30.20 11.15
N THR A 119 0.77 -30.11 10.59
CA THR A 119 0.55 -29.58 9.25
C THR A 119 0.59 -28.06 9.27
N ILE A 120 1.37 -27.48 8.34
CA ILE A 120 1.49 -26.04 8.18
C ILE A 120 1.23 -25.69 6.72
N ASN A 121 0.27 -24.80 6.49
CA ASN A 121 -0.01 -24.22 5.18
C ASN A 121 0.11 -22.70 5.26
N GLN A 122 0.65 -22.07 4.23
CA GLN A 122 0.77 -20.61 4.17
C GLN A 122 0.14 -20.10 2.89
N VAL A 123 -0.64 -19.04 3.03
CA VAL A 123 -1.22 -18.27 1.93
C VAL A 123 -0.93 -16.79 2.16
N GLY A 124 -1.04 -15.97 1.13
CA GLY A 124 -0.87 -14.54 1.27
C GLY A 124 -1.19 -13.80 -0.03
N SER A 125 -1.38 -12.48 0.10
CA SER A 125 -1.63 -11.60 -1.02
C SER A 125 -0.98 -10.24 -0.77
N SER A 126 -0.85 -9.44 -1.83
CA SER A 126 -0.38 -8.07 -1.76
C SER A 126 -1.06 -7.23 -2.83
N ASP A 127 -1.20 -5.92 -2.53
CA ASP A 127 -1.69 -4.93 -3.48
C ASP A 127 -0.94 -3.61 -3.29
N GLU A 128 -1.02 -2.71 -4.27
CA GLU A 128 -0.20 -1.51 -4.34
C GLU A 128 -1.02 -0.25 -4.62
N ALA A 129 -0.75 0.81 -3.85
CA ALA A 129 -1.22 2.15 -4.14
C ALA A 129 -0.17 2.91 -4.97
N GLY A 130 -0.40 2.98 -6.29
CA GLY A 130 0.42 3.73 -7.23
C GLY A 130 0.14 5.24 -7.22
N PRO A 131 0.68 5.99 -8.19
CA PRO A 131 0.32 7.40 -8.40
C PRO A 131 -1.17 7.59 -8.60
N GLY A 132 -1.76 8.57 -7.91
CA GLY A 132 -3.19 8.87 -7.98
C GLY A 132 -4.10 7.96 -7.15
N THR A 133 -3.56 6.96 -6.45
CA THR A 133 -4.30 6.10 -5.52
C THR A 133 -3.84 6.37 -4.10
N ASP A 134 -4.75 6.76 -3.21
CA ASP A 134 -4.42 7.13 -1.83
C ASP A 134 -4.52 5.96 -0.85
N SER A 135 -5.09 4.83 -1.27
CA SER A 135 -5.29 3.66 -0.40
C SER A 135 -5.14 2.33 -1.13
N VAL A 136 -4.67 1.35 -0.36
CA VAL A 136 -4.74 -0.09 -0.68
C VAL A 136 -5.77 -0.71 0.24
N MET A 137 -6.66 -1.54 -0.28
CA MET A 137 -7.60 -2.33 0.51
C MET A 137 -7.32 -3.80 0.26
N LEU A 138 -7.12 -4.56 1.33
CA LEU A 138 -6.84 -5.99 1.30
C LEU A 138 -7.91 -6.72 2.09
N GLU A 139 -8.69 -7.54 1.40
CA GLU A 139 -9.58 -8.51 2.02
C GLU A 139 -8.76 -9.73 2.45
N VAL A 140 -8.80 -10.01 3.75
CA VAL A 140 -8.06 -11.11 4.39
C VAL A 140 -9.09 -12.16 4.79
N ASP A 141 -9.39 -13.04 3.86
CA ASP A 141 -10.31 -14.15 4.03
C ASP A 141 -9.58 -15.33 4.69
N ILE A 142 -10.11 -15.77 5.87
CA ILE A 142 -9.57 -16.85 6.71
C ILE A 142 -10.23 -18.17 6.40
#